data_867fa34c35a25224a7d7a8df0066419d
#
_entry.id   867fa34c35a25224a7d7a8df0066419d
#
_cell.length_a   1.000
_cell.length_b   1.000
_cell.length_c   1.000
_cell.angle_alpha   90.00
_cell.angle_beta   90.00
_cell.angle_gamma   90.00
#
_symmetry.space_group_name_H-M   'P 1'
#
loop_
_entity.id
_entity.type
_entity.pdbx_description
1 polymer ?
#
loop_
_entity_poly.entity_id
_entity_poly.type
_entity_poly.pdbx_seq_one_letter_code
_entity_poly.pdbx_strand_id
1 'polypeptide(L)'
;MQGNSFTLDPEVKTSPLLSDSWFRSQQYGLDPATDDFPRLGSGELADALASHARLQQLTQPVVNTLSRKVSDLQSVVILSDASGLVLQTFGNLHAMQKAQSFALAPGNLWSESGRGTNAIGTALAPDVSWMIFFR
;
A
#
# COMPACT_ATOMS: atom_id res chain seq x y z
N MET A 1 7.79 -27.56 -16.82
CA MET A 1 7.55 -26.20 -16.28
C MET A 1 6.29 -25.70 -16.91
N GLN A 2 5.20 -25.74 -16.17
CA GLN A 2 3.99 -25.10 -16.63
C GLN A 2 4.04 -23.65 -16.16
N GLY A 3 4.27 -22.71 -17.10
CA GLY A 3 4.10 -21.31 -16.83
C GLY A 3 2.62 -21.05 -16.52
N ASN A 4 2.32 -20.55 -15.34
CA ASN A 4 1.02 -19.97 -15.05
C ASN A 4 0.86 -18.74 -15.96
N SER A 5 0.31 -18.97 -17.15
CA SER A 5 -0.28 -17.87 -17.90
C SER A 5 -1.52 -17.45 -17.11
N PHE A 6 -1.43 -16.34 -16.42
CA PHE A 6 -2.57 -15.66 -15.85
C PHE A 6 -3.44 -15.18 -17.02
N THR A 7 -4.30 -16.05 -17.50
CA THR A 7 -5.37 -15.65 -18.41
C THR A 7 -6.39 -14.90 -17.57
N LEU A 8 -6.36 -13.58 -17.69
CA LEU A 8 -7.45 -12.74 -17.18
C LEU A 8 -8.75 -13.24 -17.81
N ASP A 9 -9.73 -13.54 -16.96
CA ASP A 9 -11.08 -13.85 -17.40
C ASP A 9 -11.55 -12.70 -18.31
N PRO A 10 -11.93 -12.96 -19.57
CA PRO A 10 -12.33 -11.92 -20.51
C PRO A 10 -13.57 -11.14 -20.08
N GLU A 11 -14.28 -11.58 -19.05
CA GLU A 11 -15.42 -10.87 -18.48
C GLU A 11 -15.06 -9.88 -17.37
N VAL A 12 -13.83 -9.89 -16.87
CA VAL A 12 -13.36 -8.85 -15.95
C VAL A 12 -13.11 -7.58 -16.74
N LYS A 13 -14.11 -6.72 -16.80
CA LYS A 13 -13.94 -5.34 -17.29
C LYS A 13 -12.89 -4.66 -16.42
N THR A 14 -11.67 -4.59 -16.91
CA THR A 14 -10.59 -3.90 -16.22
C THR A 14 -11.00 -2.45 -16.00
N SER A 15 -11.05 -2.02 -14.74
CA SER A 15 -11.31 -0.61 -14.41
C SER A 15 -10.28 0.28 -15.13
N PRO A 16 -10.67 1.43 -15.72
CA PRO A 16 -9.73 2.40 -16.28
C PRO A 16 -8.62 2.78 -15.28
N LEU A 17 -8.94 2.84 -14.01
CA LEU A 17 -7.99 3.08 -12.93
C LEU A 17 -6.86 2.04 -12.89
N LEU A 18 -7.18 0.76 -13.02
CA LEU A 18 -6.19 -0.32 -13.06
C LEU A 18 -5.39 -0.31 -14.36
N SER A 19 -6.04 -0.08 -15.50
CA SER A 19 -5.35 0.00 -16.79
C SER A 19 -4.34 1.13 -16.81
N ASP A 20 -4.70 2.29 -16.30
CA ASP A 20 -3.82 3.46 -16.22
C ASP A 20 -2.65 3.22 -15.26
N SER A 21 -2.92 2.57 -14.13
CA SER A 21 -1.89 2.19 -13.18
C SER A 21 -0.90 1.18 -13.77
N TRP A 22 -1.38 0.18 -14.48
CA TRP A 22 -0.51 -0.80 -15.16
C TRP A 22 0.36 -0.14 -16.22
N PHE A 23 -0.20 0.78 -16.99
CA PHE A 23 0.55 1.54 -17.98
C PHE A 23 1.67 2.37 -17.33
N ARG A 24 1.37 3.11 -16.26
CA ARG A 24 2.37 3.86 -15.49
C ARG A 24 3.45 2.93 -14.92
N SER A 25 3.04 1.82 -14.34
CA SER A 25 3.95 0.84 -13.70
C SER A 25 4.93 0.22 -14.71
N GLN A 26 4.46 -0.07 -15.92
CA GLN A 26 5.33 -0.54 -17.00
C GLN A 26 6.39 0.49 -17.41
N GLN A 27 6.03 1.78 -17.36
CA GLN A 27 6.96 2.87 -17.71
C GLN A 27 8.08 3.05 -16.70
N TYR A 28 7.89 2.63 -15.46
CA TYR A 28 8.94 2.65 -14.43
C TYR A 28 10.02 1.57 -14.63
N GLY A 29 9.83 0.63 -15.54
CA GLY A 29 10.81 -0.42 -15.84
C GLY A 29 11.05 -1.40 -14.69
N LEU A 30 10.04 -1.63 -13.86
CA LEU A 30 10.15 -2.57 -12.73
C LEU A 30 10.35 -3.99 -13.23
N ASP A 31 11.28 -4.70 -12.61
CA ASP A 31 11.48 -6.13 -12.83
C ASP A 31 10.43 -6.91 -12.03
N PRO A 32 9.50 -7.64 -12.68
CA PRO A 32 8.50 -8.42 -11.98
C PRO A 32 9.07 -9.55 -11.10
N ALA A 33 10.33 -9.92 -11.34
CA ALA A 33 11.00 -10.99 -10.61
C ALA A 33 11.78 -10.49 -9.37
N THR A 34 11.80 -9.17 -9.11
CA THR A 34 12.53 -8.65 -7.95
C THR A 34 11.73 -8.83 -6.68
N ASP A 35 12.41 -9.32 -5.63
CA ASP A 35 11.92 -9.33 -4.25
C ASP A 35 12.55 -8.20 -3.41
N ASP A 36 13.41 -7.39 -4.02
CA ASP A 36 14.07 -6.27 -3.36
C ASP A 36 13.27 -4.99 -3.54
N PHE A 37 12.41 -4.72 -2.57
CA PHE A 37 11.54 -3.55 -2.57
C PHE A 37 12.09 -2.43 -1.69
N PRO A 38 11.80 -1.15 -2.05
CA PRO A 38 12.27 0.00 -1.29
C PRO A 38 11.76 0.00 0.15
N ARG A 39 12.67 0.20 1.08
CA ARG A 39 12.37 0.36 2.50
C ARG A 39 13.38 1.29 3.17
N LEU A 40 12.95 1.97 4.22
CA LEU A 40 13.82 2.81 5.03
C LEU A 40 14.54 1.97 6.11
N GLY A 41 15.76 2.37 6.45
CA GLY A 41 16.41 1.92 7.66
C GLY A 41 15.72 2.48 8.92
N SER A 42 16.04 1.92 10.09
CA SER A 42 15.40 2.31 11.36
C SER A 42 15.60 3.80 11.72
N GLY A 43 16.76 4.37 11.45
CA GLY A 43 17.03 5.79 11.68
C GLY A 43 16.26 6.70 10.74
N GLU A 44 16.22 6.35 9.45
CA GLU A 44 15.45 7.09 8.45
C GLU A 44 13.94 7.02 8.74
N LEU A 45 13.44 5.87 9.20
CA LEU A 45 12.05 5.73 9.61
C LEU A 45 11.72 6.62 10.81
N ALA A 46 12.58 6.66 11.83
CA ALA A 46 12.39 7.53 12.98
C ALA A 46 12.31 9.01 12.57
N ASP A 47 13.18 9.45 11.68
CA ASP A 47 13.17 10.83 11.14
C ASP A 47 11.89 11.10 10.33
N ALA A 48 11.45 10.16 9.51
CA ALA A 48 10.22 10.28 8.75
C ALA A 48 8.99 10.34 9.65
N LEU A 49 8.90 9.53 10.68
CA LEU A 49 7.81 9.57 11.66
C LEU A 49 7.78 10.91 12.42
N ALA A 50 8.94 11.44 12.79
CA ALA A 50 9.04 12.75 13.43
C ALA A 50 8.57 13.88 12.51
N SER A 51 8.95 13.86 11.23
CA SER A 51 8.52 14.85 10.25
C SER A 51 7.03 14.80 9.92
N HIS A 52 6.39 13.65 10.10
CA HIS A 52 4.96 13.42 9.88
C HIS A 52 4.12 13.41 11.16
N ALA A 53 4.68 13.89 12.29
CA ALA A 53 3.98 13.89 13.57
C ALA A 53 2.62 14.60 13.53
N ARG A 54 2.54 15.72 12.79
CA ARG A 54 1.28 16.46 12.62
C ARG A 54 0.23 15.66 11.85
N LEU A 55 0.63 14.99 10.77
CA LEU A 55 -0.28 14.11 10.00
C LEU A 55 -0.83 12.99 10.89
N GLN A 56 0.03 12.33 11.65
CA GLN A 56 -0.37 11.27 12.57
C GLN A 56 -1.33 11.79 13.63
N GLN A 57 -1.06 12.97 14.19
CA GLN A 57 -1.92 13.60 15.20
C GLN A 57 -3.30 13.94 14.63
N LEU A 58 -3.36 14.55 13.45
CA LEU A 58 -4.62 14.95 12.82
C LEU A 58 -5.47 13.76 12.36
N THR A 59 -4.84 12.68 11.95
CA THR A 59 -5.52 11.48 11.46
C THR A 59 -5.91 10.50 12.58
N GLN A 60 -5.34 10.65 13.77
CA GLN A 60 -5.55 9.71 14.89
C GLN A 60 -7.02 9.42 15.21
N PRO A 61 -7.95 10.39 15.28
CA PRO A 61 -9.35 10.10 15.53
C PRO A 61 -10.00 9.23 14.45
N VAL A 62 -9.65 9.46 13.17
CA VAL A 62 -10.16 8.66 12.04
C VAL A 62 -9.58 7.25 12.09
N VAL A 63 -8.28 7.14 12.31
CA VAL A 63 -7.58 5.85 12.46
C VAL A 63 -8.17 5.03 13.60
N ASN A 64 -8.42 5.64 14.76
CA ASN A 64 -9.02 4.97 15.92
C ASN A 64 -10.42 4.45 15.59
N THR A 65 -11.23 5.24 14.87
CA THR A 65 -12.57 4.83 14.45
C THR A 65 -12.52 3.66 13.48
N LEU A 66 -11.67 3.72 12.47
CA LEU A 66 -11.50 2.65 11.49
C LEU A 66 -10.91 1.38 12.12
N SER A 67 -9.94 1.51 13.00
CA SER A 67 -9.32 0.38 13.70
C SER A 67 -10.33 -0.41 14.53
N ARG A 68 -11.25 0.27 15.20
CA ARG A 68 -12.35 -0.38 15.93
C ARG A 68 -13.28 -1.15 15.00
N LYS A 69 -13.54 -0.62 13.80
CA LYS A 69 -14.42 -1.26 12.81
C LYS A 69 -13.80 -2.52 12.21
N VAL A 70 -12.48 -2.59 12.12
CA VAL A 70 -11.76 -3.74 11.54
C VAL A 70 -11.18 -4.68 12.59
N SER A 71 -11.40 -4.43 13.89
CA SER A 71 -10.81 -5.21 14.97
C SER A 71 -11.15 -6.70 14.93
N ASP A 72 -12.35 -7.03 14.46
CA ASP A 72 -12.83 -8.41 14.32
C ASP A 72 -12.63 -8.98 12.91
N LEU A 73 -12.02 -8.20 12.01
CA LEU A 73 -11.80 -8.57 10.63
C LEU A 73 -10.33 -8.96 10.39
N GLN A 74 -10.10 -9.77 9.38
CA GLN A 74 -8.74 -10.02 8.88
C GLN A 74 -8.26 -8.88 7.97
N SER A 75 -8.39 -7.66 8.47
CA SER A 75 -8.10 -6.43 7.74
C SER A 75 -7.21 -5.52 8.56
N VAL A 76 -6.45 -4.69 7.87
CA VAL A 76 -5.61 -3.65 8.48
C VAL A 76 -5.95 -2.28 7.92
N VAL A 77 -5.78 -1.26 8.75
CA VAL A 77 -5.80 0.15 8.35
C VAL A 77 -4.35 0.60 8.23
N ILE A 78 -4.00 1.20 7.13
CA ILE A 78 -2.64 1.68 6.85
C ILE A 78 -2.69 3.19 6.68
N LEU A 79 -1.83 3.89 7.43
CA LEU A 79 -1.54 5.30 7.20
C LEU A 79 -0.23 5.41 6.43
N SER A 80 -0.28 6.03 5.26
CA SER A 80 0.90 6.33 4.46
C SER A 80 1.03 7.84 4.21
N ASP A 81 2.24 8.28 3.88
CA ASP A 81 2.46 9.63 3.38
C ASP A 81 2.21 9.72 1.86
N ALA A 82 2.38 10.92 1.30
CA ALA A 82 2.17 11.15 -0.13
C ALA A 82 3.17 10.44 -1.05
N SER A 83 4.27 9.93 -0.53
CA SER A 83 5.26 9.15 -1.27
C SER A 83 4.99 7.64 -1.28
N GLY A 84 3.96 7.19 -0.55
CA GLY A 84 3.66 5.77 -0.37
C GLY A 84 4.45 5.12 0.76
N LEU A 85 5.13 5.90 1.59
CA LEU A 85 5.78 5.41 2.79
C LEU A 85 4.73 5.02 3.83
N VAL A 86 4.73 3.76 4.25
CA VAL A 86 3.88 3.30 5.35
C VAL A 86 4.39 3.90 6.66
N LEU A 87 3.55 4.67 7.32
CA LEU A 87 3.86 5.30 8.61
C LEU A 87 3.36 4.47 9.78
N GLN A 88 2.14 3.95 9.68
CA GLN A 88 1.48 3.15 10.71
C GLN A 88 0.58 2.09 10.10
N THR A 89 0.46 0.97 10.80
CA THR A 89 -0.45 -0.13 10.46
C THR A 89 -1.26 -0.51 11.69
N PHE A 90 -2.57 -0.61 11.55
CA PHE A 90 -3.52 -0.90 12.63
C PHE A 90 -4.39 -2.09 12.26
N GLY A 91 -4.71 -2.91 13.25
CA GLY A 91 -5.55 -4.09 13.09
C GLY A 91 -5.41 -5.01 14.29
N ASN A 92 -6.10 -6.15 14.27
CA ASN A 92 -5.84 -7.17 15.28
C ASN A 92 -4.46 -7.82 15.07
N LEU A 93 -3.97 -8.51 16.09
CA LEU A 93 -2.61 -9.07 16.06
C LEU A 93 -2.37 -9.98 14.86
N HIS A 94 -3.32 -10.86 14.54
CA HIS A 94 -3.19 -11.80 13.43
C HIS A 94 -3.12 -11.06 12.07
N ALA A 95 -4.00 -10.09 11.86
CA ALA A 95 -4.01 -9.28 10.65
C ALA A 95 -2.72 -8.45 10.50
N MET A 96 -2.21 -7.89 11.60
CA MET A 96 -0.94 -7.15 11.58
C MET A 96 0.26 -8.03 11.29
N GLN A 97 0.32 -9.24 11.86
CA GLN A 97 1.39 -10.21 11.55
C GLN A 97 1.37 -10.61 10.08
N LYS A 98 0.18 -10.85 9.52
CA LYS A 98 0.02 -11.14 8.10
C LYS A 98 0.43 -9.95 7.22
N ALA A 99 0.02 -8.74 7.56
CA ALA A 99 0.45 -7.53 6.86
C ALA A 99 1.97 -7.36 6.86
N GLN A 100 2.62 -7.60 7.99
CA GLN A 100 4.07 -7.55 8.12
C GLN A 100 4.77 -8.58 7.22
N SER A 101 4.21 -9.77 7.05
CA SER A 101 4.77 -10.81 6.18
C SER A 101 4.72 -10.40 4.69
N PHE A 102 3.85 -9.47 4.32
CA PHE A 102 3.78 -8.85 2.99
C PHE A 102 4.47 -7.48 2.90
N ALA A 103 5.30 -7.13 3.88
CA ALA A 103 5.96 -5.82 3.98
C ALA A 103 4.98 -4.63 4.04
N LEU A 104 3.76 -4.84 4.51
CA LEU A 104 2.79 -3.79 4.84
C LEU A 104 3.02 -3.29 6.27
N ALA A 105 4.21 -2.82 6.54
CA ALA A 105 4.66 -2.38 7.84
C ALA A 105 5.37 -1.02 7.74
N PRO A 106 5.45 -0.25 8.83
CA PRO A 106 6.13 1.04 8.83
C PRO A 106 7.55 0.96 8.24
N GLY A 107 7.88 1.94 7.40
CA GLY A 107 9.18 2.03 6.73
C GLY A 107 9.24 1.43 5.33
N ASN A 108 8.26 0.65 4.92
CA ASN A 108 8.19 0.13 3.55
C ASN A 108 7.54 1.15 2.61
N LEU A 109 8.07 1.26 1.39
CA LEU A 109 7.56 2.15 0.35
C LEU A 109 6.69 1.38 -0.63
N TRP A 110 5.46 1.86 -0.82
CA TRP A 110 4.44 1.25 -1.67
C TRP A 110 4.01 2.16 -2.83
N SER A 111 4.89 3.04 -3.30
CA SER A 111 4.65 3.80 -4.52
C SER A 111 4.53 2.89 -5.74
N GLU A 112 3.79 3.31 -6.77
CA GLU A 112 3.75 2.58 -8.04
C GLU A 112 5.13 2.46 -8.68
N SER A 113 5.97 3.49 -8.54
CA SER A 113 7.36 3.47 -9.06
C SER A 113 8.26 2.46 -8.36
N GLY A 114 7.95 2.10 -7.11
CA GLY A 114 8.74 1.14 -6.33
C GLY A 114 8.22 -0.30 -6.37
N ARG A 115 6.89 -0.47 -6.55
CA ARG A 115 6.25 -1.80 -6.43
C ARG A 115 5.27 -2.14 -7.55
N GLY A 116 5.05 -1.23 -8.49
CA GLY A 116 4.01 -1.40 -9.49
C GLY A 116 2.61 -1.12 -8.94
N THR A 117 1.61 -1.57 -9.66
CA THR A 117 0.20 -1.36 -9.30
C THR A 117 -0.14 -1.99 -7.95
N ASN A 118 -0.60 -1.17 -7.03
CA ASN A 118 -1.04 -1.58 -5.70
C ASN A 118 -2.02 -0.53 -5.13
N ALA A 119 -2.76 -0.91 -4.10
CA ALA A 119 -3.80 -0.05 -3.53
C ALA A 119 -3.28 1.31 -3.04
N ILE A 120 -2.13 1.31 -2.37
CA ILE A 120 -1.54 2.52 -1.78
C ILE A 120 -1.02 3.44 -2.89
N GLY A 121 -0.14 2.94 -3.74
CA GLY A 121 0.48 3.71 -4.81
C GLY A 121 -0.53 4.21 -5.83
N THR A 122 -1.51 3.40 -6.19
CA THR A 122 -2.57 3.78 -7.13
C THR A 122 -3.48 4.86 -6.56
N ALA A 123 -3.81 4.79 -5.25
CA ALA A 123 -4.60 5.83 -4.58
C ALA A 123 -3.87 7.18 -4.52
N LEU A 124 -2.55 7.18 -4.54
CA LEU A 124 -1.71 8.39 -4.49
C LEU A 124 -1.39 8.95 -5.88
N ALA A 125 -1.79 8.29 -6.96
CA ALA A 125 -1.54 8.76 -8.31
C ALA A 125 -2.24 10.11 -8.56
N PRO A 126 -1.62 11.03 -9.36
CA PRO A 126 -2.09 12.41 -9.48
C PRO A 126 -3.55 12.58 -9.93
N ASP A 127 -4.05 11.65 -10.72
CA ASP A 127 -5.40 11.72 -11.30
C ASP A 127 -6.45 10.93 -10.50
N VAL A 128 -6.08 10.41 -9.32
CA VAL A 128 -6.95 9.58 -8.50
C VAL A 128 -7.43 10.37 -7.29
N SER A 129 -8.70 10.75 -7.30
CA SER A 129 -9.35 11.45 -6.18
C SER A 129 -10.07 10.49 -5.21
N TRP A 130 -9.79 9.19 -5.26
CA TRP A 130 -10.57 8.16 -4.60
C TRP A 130 -9.77 7.41 -3.55
N MET A 131 -10.45 7.12 -2.46
CA MET A 131 -9.94 6.15 -1.50
C MET A 131 -10.29 4.73 -2.00
N ILE A 132 -9.28 3.91 -2.25
CA ILE A 132 -9.46 2.53 -2.72
C ILE A 132 -9.46 1.61 -1.50
N PHE A 133 -10.58 0.90 -1.31
CA PHE A 133 -10.68 -0.15 -0.29
C PHE A 133 -10.57 -1.51 -0.96
N PHE A 134 -9.62 -2.33 -0.53
CA PHE A 134 -9.52 -3.73 -0.89
C PHE A 134 -9.90 -4.62 0.31
N ARG A 135 -10.72 -5.62 0.03
CA ARG A 135 -11.01 -6.72 0.96
C ARG A 135 -10.09 -7.90 0.69
#